data_f5dde261cabfccb83bbbefb482b83e01
#
_entry.id   f5dde261cabfccb83bbbefb482b83e01
#
_cell.length_a   1.000
_cell.length_b   1.000
_cell.length_c   1.000
_cell.angle_alpha   90.00
_cell.angle_beta   90.00
_cell.angle_gamma   90.00
#
_symmetry.space_group_name_H-M   'P 1'
#
loop_
_entity.id
_entity.type
_entity.pdbx_description
1 polymer ?
#
loop_
_entity_poly.entity_id
_entity_poly.type
_entity_poly.pdbx_seq_one_letter_code
_entity_poly.pdbx_strand_id
1 'polypeptide(L)'
;MADVRPFRAVRYARPTEAVTAPPYDVIADDERDALLARDPHNVAYLTSEPDAGVAGARLQEWLADGVLARDESPAVWWLEQDFVGPDGVARSRRGIVASLRAEPYSTGAVLPHERTHRGPIEGRLALLRATA
;
A
#
# COMPACT_ATOMS: atom_id res chain seq x y z
N MET A 1 -5.15 -10.86 22.74
CA MET A 1 -5.39 -9.45 22.34
C MET A 1 -4.36 -9.09 21.29
N ALA A 2 -4.75 -8.47 20.16
CA ALA A 2 -3.82 -8.07 19.12
C ALA A 2 -2.82 -7.01 19.62
N ASP A 3 -1.53 -7.19 19.31
CA ASP A 3 -0.45 -6.23 19.64
C ASP A 3 -0.34 -5.20 18.50
N VAL A 4 -0.95 -4.03 18.71
CA VAL A 4 -1.01 -2.93 17.74
C VAL A 4 -0.02 -1.84 18.16
N ARG A 5 0.85 -1.42 17.24
CA ARG A 5 1.94 -0.47 17.51
C ARG A 5 2.00 0.66 16.49
N PRO A 6 2.48 1.84 16.88
CA PRO A 6 2.84 2.88 15.94
C PRO A 6 4.05 2.46 15.10
N PHE A 7 4.18 3.03 13.90
CA PHE A 7 5.31 2.80 12.99
C PHE A 7 5.71 4.08 12.26
N ARG A 8 6.92 4.10 11.72
CA ARG A 8 7.42 5.19 10.90
C ARG A 8 7.04 4.93 9.44
N ALA A 9 6.00 5.63 8.95
CA ALA A 9 5.54 5.47 7.59
C ALA A 9 6.51 6.09 6.57
N VAL A 10 6.56 5.52 5.38
CA VAL A 10 7.14 6.15 4.19
C VAL A 10 5.97 6.75 3.39
N ARG A 11 6.07 8.04 3.08
CA ARG A 11 5.00 8.79 2.43
C ARG A 11 5.55 9.69 1.34
N TYR A 12 4.72 10.05 0.38
CA TYR A 12 5.06 11.14 -0.54
C TYR A 12 5.28 12.44 0.23
N ALA A 13 6.41 13.10 -0.05
CA ALA A 13 6.71 14.42 0.52
C ALA A 13 5.71 15.47 0.01
N ARG A 14 5.22 15.30 -1.22
CA ARG A 14 4.20 16.15 -1.86
C ARG A 14 3.14 15.26 -2.52
N PRO A 15 2.12 14.82 -1.78
CA PRO A 15 1.07 13.97 -2.33
C PRO A 15 0.18 14.76 -3.30
N THR A 16 -0.10 14.17 -4.47
CA THR A 16 -1.04 14.67 -5.47
C THR A 16 -1.88 13.51 -5.99
N GLU A 17 -3.00 13.79 -6.66
CA GLU A 17 -3.79 12.73 -7.32
C GLU A 17 -2.98 12.00 -8.40
N ALA A 18 -2.03 12.68 -9.04
CA ALA A 18 -1.24 12.12 -10.12
C ALA A 18 -0.34 10.95 -9.67
N VAL A 19 0.09 10.93 -8.40
CA VAL A 19 0.94 9.85 -7.85
C VAL A 19 0.15 8.68 -7.28
N THR A 20 -1.18 8.75 -7.25
CA THR A 20 -2.04 7.68 -6.71
C THR A 20 -2.46 6.69 -7.79
N ALA A 21 -2.79 5.48 -7.37
CA ALA A 21 -3.36 4.43 -8.21
C ALA A 21 -4.41 3.64 -7.42
N PRO A 22 -5.35 2.96 -8.11
CA PRO A 22 -6.19 1.95 -7.50
C PRO A 22 -5.37 0.80 -6.89
N PRO A 23 -5.98 -0.10 -6.11
CA PRO A 23 -5.34 -1.34 -5.69
C PRO A 23 -4.83 -2.14 -6.90
N TYR A 24 -3.64 -2.70 -6.81
CA TYR A 24 -2.93 -3.35 -7.92
C TYR A 24 -3.72 -4.47 -8.61
N ASP A 25 -4.59 -5.14 -7.88
CA ASP A 25 -5.39 -6.30 -8.31
C ASP A 25 -6.65 -5.94 -9.09
N VAL A 26 -6.99 -4.64 -9.17
CA VAL A 26 -8.11 -4.12 -9.97
C VAL A 26 -7.65 -3.29 -11.17
N ILE A 27 -6.33 -3.11 -11.35
CA ILE A 27 -5.77 -2.33 -12.46
C ILE A 27 -5.64 -3.23 -13.69
N ALA A 28 -6.32 -2.87 -14.78
CA ALA A 28 -6.12 -3.50 -16.09
C ALA A 28 -4.81 -3.04 -16.75
N ASP A 29 -4.29 -3.79 -17.74
CA ASP A 29 -2.99 -3.50 -18.36
C ASP A 29 -2.96 -2.11 -19.04
N ASP A 30 -4.01 -1.74 -19.76
CA ASP A 30 -4.15 -0.44 -20.40
C ASP A 30 -4.30 0.71 -19.38
N GLU A 31 -4.97 0.45 -18.27
CA GLU A 31 -5.07 1.40 -17.15
C GLU A 31 -3.72 1.58 -16.46
N ARG A 32 -2.94 0.51 -16.32
CA ARG A 32 -1.59 0.57 -15.78
C ARG A 32 -0.72 1.53 -16.59
N ASP A 33 -0.70 1.40 -17.91
CA ASP A 33 0.09 2.26 -18.78
C ASP A 33 -0.33 3.73 -18.68
N ALA A 34 -1.62 4.00 -18.58
CA ALA A 34 -2.14 5.34 -18.35
C ALA A 34 -1.71 5.93 -16.99
N LEU A 35 -1.68 5.12 -15.93
CA LEU A 35 -1.19 5.52 -14.61
C LEU A 35 0.30 5.85 -14.63
N LEU A 36 1.12 5.02 -15.29
CA LEU A 36 2.56 5.24 -15.44
C LEU A 36 2.87 6.50 -16.27
N ALA A 37 2.05 6.79 -17.28
CA ALA A 37 2.19 7.99 -18.09
C ALA A 37 1.74 9.28 -17.38
N ARG A 38 0.90 9.18 -16.35
CA ARG A 38 0.33 10.31 -15.61
C ARG A 38 1.39 11.07 -14.80
N ASP A 39 2.30 10.34 -14.15
CA ASP A 39 3.37 10.92 -13.33
C ASP A 39 4.52 9.90 -13.20
N PRO A 40 5.79 10.31 -13.37
CA PRO A 40 6.95 9.42 -13.23
C PRO A 40 7.10 8.83 -11.83
N HIS A 41 6.40 9.39 -10.85
CA HIS A 41 6.38 8.90 -9.48
C HIS A 41 5.02 8.30 -9.07
N ASN A 42 4.19 7.89 -10.04
CA ASN A 42 2.93 7.22 -9.70
C ASN A 42 3.21 5.91 -8.95
N VAL A 43 2.46 5.64 -7.87
CA VAL A 43 2.66 4.45 -7.01
C VAL A 43 2.56 3.13 -7.76
N ALA A 44 1.89 3.09 -8.93
CA ALA A 44 1.83 1.91 -9.80
C ALA A 44 3.22 1.42 -10.23
N TYR A 45 4.22 2.30 -10.32
CA TYR A 45 5.63 1.92 -10.56
C TYR A 45 6.22 1.04 -9.44
N LEU A 46 5.65 1.05 -8.25
CA LEU A 46 6.05 0.20 -7.13
C LEU A 46 5.11 -1.00 -6.95
N THR A 47 3.79 -0.76 -7.00
CA THR A 47 2.79 -1.76 -6.62
C THR A 47 2.41 -2.71 -7.76
N SER A 48 2.56 -2.28 -9.02
CA SER A 48 2.25 -3.06 -10.23
C SER A 48 3.50 -3.43 -11.03
N GLU A 49 4.70 -3.24 -10.46
CA GLU A 49 5.95 -3.68 -11.06
C GLU A 49 6.09 -5.20 -10.90
N PRO A 50 6.24 -5.96 -12.00
CA PRO A 50 6.37 -7.42 -11.92
C PRO A 50 7.70 -7.87 -11.32
N ASP A 51 8.78 -7.08 -11.46
CA ASP A 51 10.06 -7.35 -10.84
C ASP A 51 10.20 -6.63 -9.50
N ALA A 52 10.15 -7.40 -8.42
CA ALA A 52 10.26 -6.87 -7.07
C ALA A 52 11.60 -6.15 -6.81
N GLY A 53 12.70 -6.58 -7.46
CA GLY A 53 13.99 -5.93 -7.34
C GLY A 53 14.00 -4.53 -7.98
N VAL A 54 13.35 -4.38 -9.13
CA VAL A 54 13.16 -3.09 -9.80
C VAL A 54 12.30 -2.16 -8.92
N ALA A 55 11.21 -2.67 -8.36
CA ALA A 55 10.39 -1.88 -7.43
C ALA A 55 11.17 -1.44 -6.19
N GLY A 56 11.99 -2.34 -5.61
CA GLY A 56 12.83 -2.03 -4.47
C GLY A 56 13.88 -0.95 -4.78
N ALA A 57 14.61 -1.08 -5.90
CA ALA A 57 15.58 -0.07 -6.34
C ALA A 57 14.93 1.30 -6.53
N ARG A 58 13.77 1.34 -7.18
CA ARG A 58 12.98 2.57 -7.38
C ARG A 58 12.52 3.20 -6.08
N LEU A 59 12.09 2.40 -5.11
CA LEU A 59 11.74 2.92 -3.79
C LEU A 59 12.93 3.63 -3.12
N GLN A 60 14.14 3.04 -3.20
CA GLN A 60 15.36 3.65 -2.64
C GLN A 60 15.74 4.93 -3.38
N GLU A 61 15.62 4.96 -4.71
CA GLU A 61 15.82 6.16 -5.52
C GLU A 61 14.85 7.28 -5.09
N TRP A 62 13.56 7.00 -4.99
CA TRP A 62 12.56 7.98 -4.57
C TRP A 62 12.77 8.49 -3.15
N LEU A 63 13.31 7.67 -2.26
CA LEU A 63 13.71 8.10 -0.92
C LEU A 63 14.96 9.00 -0.96
N ALA A 64 15.96 8.67 -1.78
CA ALA A 64 17.18 9.45 -1.93
C ALA A 64 16.90 10.84 -2.55
N ASP A 65 15.98 10.89 -3.52
CA ASP A 65 15.61 12.12 -4.23
C ASP A 65 14.57 12.96 -3.46
N GLY A 66 14.09 12.48 -2.31
CA GLY A 66 13.10 13.19 -1.49
C GLY A 66 11.69 13.21 -2.07
N VAL A 67 11.38 12.36 -3.05
CA VAL A 67 10.01 12.12 -3.54
C VAL A 67 9.19 11.46 -2.44
N LEU A 68 9.79 10.47 -1.79
CA LEU A 68 9.28 9.84 -0.58
C LEU A 68 10.11 10.28 0.63
N ALA A 69 9.46 10.35 1.77
CA ALA A 69 10.11 10.64 3.04
C ALA A 69 9.62 9.66 4.12
N ARG A 70 10.52 9.24 4.99
CA ARG A 70 10.19 8.46 6.19
C ARG A 70 9.85 9.41 7.33
N ASP A 71 8.75 9.15 8.02
CA ASP A 71 8.35 9.93 9.19
C ASP A 71 9.45 9.96 10.26
N GLU A 72 9.64 11.07 10.91
CA GLU A 72 10.62 11.24 12.00
C GLU A 72 10.22 10.46 13.25
N SER A 73 8.92 10.38 13.56
CA SER A 73 8.38 9.71 14.73
C SER A 73 7.38 8.62 14.35
N PRO A 74 7.31 7.51 15.11
CA PRO A 74 6.28 6.50 14.93
C PRO A 74 4.88 7.07 15.21
N ALA A 75 3.90 6.72 14.39
CA ALA A 75 2.50 7.13 14.54
C ALA A 75 1.54 5.98 14.19
N VAL A 76 0.32 6.12 14.65
CA VAL A 76 -0.85 5.39 14.16
C VAL A 76 -1.66 6.39 13.33
N TRP A 77 -2.09 5.98 12.16
CA TRP A 77 -2.76 6.85 11.22
C TRP A 77 -4.26 6.63 11.26
N TRP A 78 -5.02 7.70 11.33
CA TRP A 78 -6.46 7.69 11.11
C TRP A 78 -6.75 7.74 9.62
N LEU A 79 -7.58 6.82 9.13
CA LEU A 79 -8.04 6.77 7.76
C LEU A 79 -9.54 7.06 7.71
N GLU A 80 -9.92 8.03 6.91
CA GLU A 80 -11.31 8.30 6.56
C GLU A 80 -11.44 8.30 5.03
N GLN A 81 -12.40 7.54 4.52
CA GLN A 81 -12.65 7.41 3.09
C GLN A 81 -14.13 7.64 2.81
N ASP A 82 -14.43 8.67 2.00
CA ASP A 82 -15.75 8.91 1.46
C ASP A 82 -15.86 8.29 0.07
N PHE A 83 -16.94 7.60 -0.19
CA PHE A 83 -17.18 6.93 -1.46
C PHE A 83 -18.67 6.80 -1.75
N VAL A 84 -19.01 6.62 -3.02
CA VAL A 84 -20.36 6.29 -3.47
C VAL A 84 -20.42 4.78 -3.70
N GLY A 85 -21.34 4.11 -3.01
CA GLY A 85 -21.56 2.68 -3.17
C GLY A 85 -22.18 2.34 -4.53
N PRO A 86 -22.20 1.05 -4.90
CA PRO A 86 -22.79 0.60 -6.18
C PRO A 86 -24.31 0.90 -6.30
N ASP A 87 -24.96 1.16 -5.19
CA ASP A 87 -26.37 1.59 -5.08
C ASP A 87 -26.56 3.12 -5.17
N GLY A 88 -25.49 3.89 -5.48
CA GLY A 88 -25.51 5.34 -5.58
C GLY A 88 -25.54 6.08 -4.24
N VAL A 89 -25.44 5.38 -3.10
CA VAL A 89 -25.50 6.00 -1.78
C VAL A 89 -24.10 6.42 -1.32
N ALA A 90 -23.97 7.69 -0.89
CA ALA A 90 -22.74 8.20 -0.28
C ALA A 90 -22.50 7.54 1.09
N ARG A 91 -21.27 7.12 1.33
CA ARG A 91 -20.83 6.46 2.56
C ARG A 91 -19.45 6.97 2.99
N SER A 92 -19.22 6.92 4.29
CA SER A 92 -17.89 7.14 4.86
C SER A 92 -17.43 5.86 5.59
N ARG A 93 -16.18 5.47 5.36
CA ARG A 93 -15.52 4.38 6.07
C ARG A 93 -14.36 4.93 6.90
N ARG A 94 -14.26 4.48 8.14
CA ARG A 94 -13.21 4.87 9.08
C ARG A 94 -12.37 3.67 9.46
N GLY A 95 -11.06 3.89 9.58
CA GLY A 95 -10.11 2.85 9.95
C GLY A 95 -8.84 3.42 10.56
N ILE A 96 -7.96 2.53 10.94
CA ILE A 96 -6.61 2.87 11.40
C ILE A 96 -5.58 2.14 10.55
N VAL A 97 -4.42 2.79 10.33
CA VAL A 97 -3.22 2.17 9.76
C VAL A 97 -2.18 2.11 10.87
N ALA A 98 -1.75 0.92 11.21
CA ALA A 98 -0.82 0.67 12.31
C ALA A 98 0.04 -0.58 12.02
N SER A 99 1.13 -0.75 12.75
CA SER A 99 1.88 -2.01 12.75
C SER A 99 1.16 -3.03 13.64
N LEU A 100 1.00 -4.25 13.14
CA LEU A 100 0.38 -5.34 13.87
C LEU A 100 1.38 -6.49 13.98
N ARG A 101 1.58 -7.01 15.19
CA ARG A 101 2.39 -8.21 15.38
C ARG A 101 1.73 -9.40 14.66
N ALA A 102 2.48 -10.01 13.74
CA ALA A 102 2.02 -11.21 13.05
C ALA A 102 1.98 -12.40 14.03
N GLU A 103 0.82 -13.03 14.13
CA GLU A 103 0.59 -14.21 14.94
C GLU A 103 -0.18 -15.27 14.13
N PRO A 104 0.00 -16.57 14.43
CA PRO A 104 -0.83 -17.61 13.82
C PRO A 104 -2.31 -17.34 14.04
N TYR A 105 -3.14 -17.53 13.03
CA TYR A 105 -4.60 -17.35 13.15
C TYR A 105 -5.23 -18.24 14.21
N SER A 106 -4.61 -19.39 14.54
CA SER A 106 -5.06 -20.30 15.60
C SER A 106 -5.07 -19.67 16.99
N THR A 107 -4.34 -18.56 17.21
CA THR A 107 -4.37 -17.81 18.48
C THR A 107 -5.66 -17.02 18.68
N GLY A 108 -6.40 -16.74 17.60
CA GLY A 108 -7.59 -15.90 17.60
C GLY A 108 -7.31 -14.41 17.88
N ALA A 109 -6.04 -13.99 17.98
CA ALA A 109 -5.67 -12.59 18.20
C ALA A 109 -5.86 -11.75 16.94
N VAL A 110 -5.62 -12.35 15.77
CA VAL A 110 -5.85 -11.77 14.43
C VAL A 110 -6.71 -12.75 13.64
N LEU A 111 -7.79 -12.26 13.06
CA LEU A 111 -8.69 -13.07 12.24
C LEU A 111 -8.47 -12.75 10.75
N PRO A 112 -8.37 -13.78 9.89
CA PRO A 112 -8.32 -13.54 8.46
C PRO A 112 -9.67 -13.02 7.97
N HIS A 113 -9.65 -11.98 7.13
CA HIS A 113 -10.87 -11.46 6.50
C HIS A 113 -11.19 -12.17 5.17
N GLU A 114 -10.21 -12.89 4.61
CA GLU A 114 -10.34 -13.64 3.36
C GLU A 114 -9.37 -14.84 3.32
N ARG A 115 -9.57 -15.69 2.31
CA ARG A 115 -8.62 -16.76 1.94
C ARG A 115 -7.88 -16.33 0.68
N THR A 116 -6.63 -15.90 0.85
CA THR A 116 -5.81 -15.43 -0.25
C THR A 116 -5.19 -16.60 -1.04
N HIS A 117 -5.14 -16.48 -2.37
CA HIS A 117 -4.48 -17.44 -3.25
C HIS A 117 -2.95 -17.36 -3.15
N ARG A 118 -2.28 -18.51 -3.41
CA ARG A 118 -0.83 -18.65 -3.22
C ARG A 118 -0.02 -17.68 -4.09
N GLY A 119 -0.35 -17.53 -5.37
CA GLY A 119 0.38 -16.65 -6.31
C GLY A 119 0.46 -15.20 -5.84
N PRO A 120 -0.67 -14.53 -5.52
CA PRO A 120 -0.66 -13.18 -4.95
C PRO A 120 0.14 -13.06 -3.65
N ILE A 121 0.13 -14.10 -2.79
CA ILE A 121 0.93 -14.11 -1.54
C ILE A 121 2.43 -14.07 -1.87
N GLU A 122 2.90 -14.92 -2.78
CA GLU A 122 4.32 -15.01 -3.15
C GLU A 122 4.81 -13.71 -3.78
N GLY A 123 4.03 -13.11 -4.69
CA GLY A 123 4.37 -11.81 -5.29
C GLY A 123 4.44 -10.68 -4.28
N ARG A 124 3.46 -10.59 -3.36
CA ARG A 124 3.48 -9.58 -2.29
C ARG A 124 4.63 -9.79 -1.31
N LEU A 125 4.97 -11.03 -0.99
CA LEU A 125 6.11 -11.34 -0.12
C LEU A 125 7.44 -10.96 -0.77
N ALA A 126 7.61 -11.20 -2.08
CA ALA A 126 8.78 -10.77 -2.82
C ALA A 126 8.93 -9.24 -2.80
N LEU A 127 7.85 -8.51 -3.09
CA LEU A 127 7.83 -7.06 -3.04
C LEU A 127 8.14 -6.52 -1.64
N LEU A 128 7.52 -7.06 -0.60
CA LEU A 128 7.81 -6.67 0.79
C LEU A 128 9.29 -6.86 1.16
N ARG A 129 9.89 -7.97 0.74
CA ARG A 129 11.32 -8.23 1.00
C ARG A 129 12.25 -7.26 0.24
N ALA A 130 11.86 -6.85 -0.94
CA ALA A 130 12.64 -5.92 -1.76
C ALA A 130 12.52 -4.46 -1.30
N THR A 131 11.42 -4.12 -0.59
CA THR A 131 11.10 -2.75 -0.14
C THR A 131 11.26 -2.53 1.37
N ALA A 132 11.71 -3.51 2.14
CA ALA A 132 11.87 -3.47 3.60
C ALA A 132 13.09 -2.65 4.08
#